data_8f48087e90f83277c3b4ee8d972f27d5
#
_entry.id   8f48087e90f83277c3b4ee8d972f27d5
#
_cell.length_a   1.000
_cell.length_b   1.000
_cell.length_c   1.000
_cell.angle_alpha   90.00
_cell.angle_beta   90.00
_cell.angle_gamma   90.00
#
_symmetry.space_group_name_H-M   'P 1'
#
loop_
_entity.id
_entity.type
_entity.pdbx_description
1 polymer ?
#
loop_
_entity_poly.entity_id
_entity_poly.type
_entity_poly.pdbx_seq_one_letter_code
_entity_poly.pdbx_strand_id
1 'polypeptide(L)'
;RRWGDAVSVLLSGILFGLFHGNLFQLFYTTMFGFLLAYIYTRTGRLGWCVGLHALTNFWGGIVPTLLRNWIGTDIIADPEKLSAHLMKNPLQYFVYTLYGMIIYALMIAAVVLLICLRRKIRLGDGTCVLPAGRRFRTVVLNGGMTVALLAFLLVLLSALILPPLAAR
;
A
#
# COMPACT_ATOMS: atom_id res chain seq x y z
N ARG A 1 11.87 -16.87 -1.79
CA ARG A 1 12.75 -17.15 -2.95
C ARG A 1 12.87 -18.63 -3.30
N ARG A 2 12.61 -19.53 -2.35
CA ARG A 2 12.72 -20.98 -2.60
C ARG A 2 11.91 -21.45 -3.84
N TRP A 3 10.73 -20.86 -4.06
CA TRP A 3 9.82 -21.20 -5.16
C TRP A 3 9.83 -20.21 -6.33
N GLY A 4 10.84 -19.37 -6.41
CA GLY A 4 11.01 -18.33 -7.41
C GLY A 4 10.59 -16.94 -6.95
N ASP A 5 11.12 -15.94 -7.64
CA ASP A 5 10.85 -14.53 -7.30
C ASP A 5 9.39 -14.17 -7.53
N ALA A 6 8.75 -14.72 -8.58
CA ALA A 6 7.35 -14.45 -8.88
C ALA A 6 6.42 -14.84 -7.72
N VAL A 7 6.57 -16.07 -7.21
CA VAL A 7 5.76 -16.56 -6.08
C VAL A 7 6.04 -15.74 -4.82
N SER A 8 7.32 -15.41 -4.57
CA SER A 8 7.72 -14.62 -3.41
C SER A 8 7.14 -13.22 -3.46
N VAL A 9 7.19 -12.56 -4.62
CA VAL A 9 6.64 -11.20 -4.82
C VAL A 9 5.12 -11.21 -4.65
N LEU A 10 4.41 -12.13 -5.30
CA LEU A 10 2.96 -12.20 -5.22
C LEU A 10 2.49 -12.48 -3.79
N LEU A 11 3.08 -13.49 -3.14
CA LEU A 11 2.68 -13.85 -1.78
C LEU A 11 2.98 -12.73 -0.78
N SER A 12 4.19 -12.16 -0.83
CA SER A 12 4.56 -11.06 0.08
C SER A 12 3.68 -9.83 -0.12
N GLY A 13 3.35 -9.47 -1.36
CA GLY A 13 2.51 -8.31 -1.62
C GLY A 13 1.06 -8.51 -1.17
N ILE A 14 0.48 -9.70 -1.41
CA ILE A 14 -0.87 -10.01 -0.92
C ILE A 14 -0.90 -9.97 0.61
N LEU A 15 0.04 -10.63 1.27
CA LEU A 15 0.13 -10.62 2.74
C LEU A 15 0.32 -9.19 3.27
N PHE A 16 1.19 -8.39 2.63
CA PHE A 16 1.40 -6.99 3.01
C PHE A 16 0.10 -6.17 2.95
N GLY A 17 -0.72 -6.36 1.90
CA GLY A 17 -2.03 -5.74 1.79
C GLY A 17 -2.99 -6.19 2.88
N LEU A 18 -3.07 -7.50 3.13
CA LEU A 18 -3.93 -8.08 4.16
C LEU A 18 -3.55 -7.61 5.58
N PHE A 19 -2.26 -7.42 5.85
CA PHE A 19 -1.78 -6.92 7.15
C PHE A 19 -2.30 -5.53 7.52
N HIS A 20 -2.76 -4.75 6.56
CA HIS A 20 -3.35 -3.43 6.84
C HIS A 20 -4.76 -3.52 7.44
N GLY A 21 -5.43 -4.68 7.36
CA GLY A 21 -6.74 -4.93 7.99
C GLY A 21 -7.88 -4.02 7.49
N ASN A 22 -7.69 -3.35 6.35
CA ASN A 22 -8.63 -2.36 5.81
C ASN A 22 -8.88 -2.61 4.33
N LEU A 23 -10.15 -2.85 3.95
CA LEU A 23 -10.53 -3.14 2.57
C LEU A 23 -10.23 -1.99 1.60
N PHE A 24 -10.39 -0.73 2.03
CA PHE A 24 -10.09 0.43 1.20
C PHE A 24 -8.59 0.56 0.92
N GLN A 25 -7.76 0.08 1.84
CA GLN A 25 -6.31 0.09 1.68
C GLN A 25 -5.79 -1.14 0.95
N LEU A 26 -6.52 -2.27 0.99
CA LEU A 26 -6.08 -3.57 0.50
C LEU A 26 -5.46 -3.51 -0.89
N PHE A 27 -6.11 -2.84 -1.83
CA PHE A 27 -5.67 -2.78 -3.23
C PHE A 27 -4.33 -2.07 -3.39
N TYR A 28 -4.23 -0.83 -2.93
CA TYR A 28 -3.01 -0.05 -3.15
C TYR A 28 -1.85 -0.54 -2.28
N THR A 29 -2.12 -1.03 -1.07
CA THR A 29 -1.07 -1.61 -0.21
C THR A 29 -0.56 -2.94 -0.77
N THR A 30 -1.42 -3.77 -1.37
CA THR A 30 -0.99 -4.98 -2.08
C THR A 30 -0.07 -4.64 -3.25
N MET A 31 -0.44 -3.65 -4.09
CA MET A 31 0.41 -3.21 -5.21
C MET A 31 1.75 -2.65 -4.74
N PHE A 32 1.73 -1.87 -3.67
CA PHE A 32 2.95 -1.37 -3.04
C PHE A 32 3.78 -2.52 -2.45
N GLY A 33 3.13 -3.50 -1.82
CA GLY A 33 3.79 -4.71 -1.34
C GLY A 33 4.49 -5.52 -2.44
N PHE A 34 3.89 -5.61 -3.64
CA PHE A 34 4.56 -6.22 -4.80
C PHE A 34 5.83 -5.46 -5.18
N LEU A 35 5.79 -4.13 -5.20
CA LEU A 35 6.94 -3.28 -5.46
C LEU A 35 8.06 -3.51 -4.43
N LEU A 36 7.73 -3.46 -3.15
CA LEU A 36 8.70 -3.68 -2.06
C LEU A 36 9.31 -5.08 -2.13
N ALA A 37 8.50 -6.11 -2.34
CA ALA A 37 8.97 -7.49 -2.49
C ALA A 37 9.88 -7.65 -3.73
N TYR A 38 9.53 -7.01 -4.84
CA TYR A 38 10.38 -6.99 -6.04
C TYR A 38 11.73 -6.31 -5.77
N ILE A 39 11.73 -5.13 -5.14
CA ILE A 39 12.96 -4.42 -4.75
C ILE A 39 13.83 -5.32 -3.85
N TYR A 40 13.23 -5.99 -2.89
CA TYR A 40 13.95 -6.92 -2.03
C TYR A 40 14.51 -8.12 -2.79
N THR A 41 13.77 -8.71 -3.71
CA THR A 41 14.28 -9.82 -4.53
C THR A 41 15.47 -9.40 -5.39
N ARG A 42 15.49 -8.15 -5.86
CA ARG A 42 16.58 -7.63 -6.73
C ARG A 42 17.80 -7.15 -5.96
N THR A 43 17.60 -6.55 -4.78
CA THR A 43 18.69 -5.90 -4.04
C THR A 43 19.21 -6.72 -2.87
N GLY A 44 18.41 -7.62 -2.32
CA GLY A 44 18.68 -8.34 -1.07
C GLY A 44 18.74 -7.44 0.17
N ARG A 45 18.43 -6.15 0.04
CA ARG A 45 18.56 -5.15 1.11
C ARG A 45 17.19 -4.72 1.62
N LEU A 46 16.85 -5.14 2.83
CA LEU A 46 15.58 -4.77 3.48
C LEU A 46 15.48 -3.26 3.76
N GLY A 47 16.61 -2.58 3.97
CA GLY A 47 16.66 -1.14 4.23
C GLY A 47 15.95 -0.30 3.16
N TRP A 48 16.03 -0.67 1.88
CA TRP A 48 15.28 -0.01 0.83
C TRP A 48 13.77 -0.13 1.00
N CYS A 49 13.30 -1.31 1.38
CA CYS A 49 11.87 -1.55 1.60
C CYS A 49 11.36 -0.76 2.81
N VAL A 50 12.13 -0.76 3.90
CA VAL A 50 11.79 0.00 5.11
C VAL A 50 11.79 1.50 4.82
N GLY A 51 12.82 2.02 4.14
CA GLY A 51 12.91 3.44 3.79
C GLY A 51 11.78 3.90 2.88
N LEU A 52 11.46 3.14 1.84
CA LEU A 52 10.34 3.45 0.95
C LEU A 52 8.99 3.37 1.67
N HIS A 53 8.80 2.37 2.53
CA HIS A 53 7.56 2.26 3.32
C HIS A 53 7.42 3.42 4.31
N ALA A 54 8.49 3.78 5.02
CA ALA A 54 8.49 4.94 5.91
C ALA A 54 8.19 6.25 5.16
N LEU A 55 8.80 6.44 3.99
CA LEU A 55 8.56 7.61 3.13
C LEU A 55 7.10 7.67 2.66
N THR A 56 6.54 6.54 2.24
CA THR A 56 5.13 6.45 1.81
C THR A 56 4.18 6.76 2.97
N ASN A 57 4.46 6.23 4.17
CA ASN A 57 3.66 6.53 5.37
C ASN A 57 3.79 7.99 5.80
N PHE A 58 4.96 8.60 5.65
CA PHE A 58 5.13 10.02 5.92
C PHE A 58 4.26 10.86 4.98
N TRP A 59 4.38 10.69 3.67
CA TRP A 59 3.63 11.46 2.68
C TRP A 59 2.15 11.11 2.60
N GLY A 60 1.78 9.85 2.75
CA GLY A 60 0.40 9.37 2.64
C GLY A 60 -0.38 9.32 3.96
N GLY A 61 0.30 9.40 5.11
CA GLY A 61 -0.31 9.31 6.44
C GLY A 61 -0.08 10.56 7.28
N ILE A 62 1.19 10.89 7.58
CA ILE A 62 1.53 11.97 8.51
C ILE A 62 1.17 13.34 7.91
N VAL A 63 1.62 13.63 6.70
CA VAL A 63 1.38 14.95 6.07
C VAL A 63 -0.11 15.26 5.91
N PRO A 64 -0.97 14.37 5.35
CA PRO A 64 -2.39 14.67 5.26
C PRO A 64 -3.08 14.78 6.63
N THR A 65 -2.60 14.06 7.65
CA THR A 65 -3.12 14.21 9.02
C THR A 65 -2.78 15.59 9.58
N LEU A 66 -1.57 16.09 9.38
CA LEU A 66 -1.18 17.44 9.78
C LEU A 66 -1.99 18.52 9.04
N LEU A 67 -2.19 18.35 7.73
CA LEU A 67 -3.01 19.27 6.93
C LEU A 67 -4.47 19.27 7.40
N ARG A 68 -5.02 18.09 7.68
CA ARG A 68 -6.38 17.95 8.20
C ARG A 68 -6.55 18.66 9.54
N ASN A 69 -5.60 18.48 10.47
CA ASN A 69 -5.66 19.14 11.78
C ASN A 69 -5.48 20.66 11.67
N TRP A 70 -4.67 21.12 10.71
CA TRP A 70 -4.42 22.55 10.50
C TRP A 70 -5.60 23.27 9.84
N ILE A 71 -6.29 22.63 8.89
CA ILE A 71 -7.45 23.21 8.18
C ILE A 71 -8.74 23.01 9.00
N GLY A 72 -8.88 21.88 9.65
CA GLY A 72 -10.08 21.43 10.37
C GLY A 72 -10.70 20.20 9.72
N THR A 73 -10.98 19.18 10.52
CA THR A 73 -11.48 17.89 10.02
C THR A 73 -12.88 17.99 9.43
N ASP A 74 -13.73 18.83 10.01
CA ASP A 74 -15.09 19.15 9.58
C ASP A 74 -15.13 19.95 8.28
N ILE A 75 -14.13 20.82 8.09
CA ILE A 75 -13.96 21.62 6.86
C ILE A 75 -13.53 20.72 5.69
N ILE A 76 -12.54 19.84 5.89
CA ILE A 76 -12.04 18.95 4.84
C ILE A 76 -13.07 17.89 4.44
N ALA A 77 -13.95 17.50 5.36
CA ALA A 77 -15.01 16.51 5.08
C ALA A 77 -16.11 17.04 4.15
N ASP A 78 -16.21 18.36 3.98
CA ASP A 78 -17.23 19.03 3.18
C ASP A 78 -16.55 19.85 2.06
N PRO A 79 -16.68 19.47 0.78
CA PRO A 79 -16.02 20.16 -0.34
C PRO A 79 -16.40 21.64 -0.50
N GLU A 80 -17.64 22.02 -0.17
CA GLU A 80 -18.10 23.40 -0.26
C GLU A 80 -17.47 24.25 0.84
N LYS A 81 -17.46 23.76 2.08
CA LYS A 81 -16.77 24.42 3.20
C LYS A 81 -15.27 24.53 2.94
N LEU A 82 -14.65 23.48 2.40
CA LEU A 82 -13.24 23.47 2.09
C LEU A 82 -12.90 24.56 1.05
N SER A 83 -13.65 24.62 -0.05
CA SER A 83 -13.41 25.62 -1.09
C SER A 83 -13.56 27.05 -0.56
N ALA A 84 -14.64 27.33 0.18
CA ALA A 84 -14.91 28.63 0.78
C ALA A 84 -13.83 29.03 1.82
N HIS A 85 -13.35 28.05 2.60
CA HIS A 85 -12.30 28.25 3.59
C HIS A 85 -10.95 28.57 2.94
N LEU A 86 -10.57 27.79 1.94
CA LEU A 86 -9.30 27.96 1.23
C LEU A 86 -9.22 29.31 0.47
N MET A 87 -10.33 29.78 -0.09
CA MET A 87 -10.39 31.10 -0.72
C MET A 87 -10.11 32.25 0.25
N LYS A 88 -10.44 32.09 1.52
CA LYS A 88 -10.19 33.09 2.58
C LYS A 88 -8.82 32.96 3.24
N ASN A 89 -8.14 31.83 3.05
CA ASN A 89 -6.88 31.49 3.71
C ASN A 89 -5.78 31.16 2.69
N PRO A 90 -5.14 32.16 2.06
CA PRO A 90 -4.24 31.94 0.90
C PRO A 90 -3.04 31.06 1.23
N LEU A 91 -2.52 31.06 2.45
CA LEU A 91 -1.42 30.19 2.84
C LEU A 91 -1.86 28.73 2.90
N GLN A 92 -3.04 28.44 3.47
CA GLN A 92 -3.59 27.09 3.53
C GLN A 92 -3.94 26.59 2.13
N TYR A 93 -4.48 27.46 1.28
CA TYR A 93 -4.73 27.19 -0.13
C TYR A 93 -3.44 26.76 -0.86
N PHE A 94 -2.38 27.56 -0.72
CA PHE A 94 -1.09 27.28 -1.35
C PHE A 94 -0.52 25.94 -0.90
N VAL A 95 -0.45 25.69 0.41
CA VAL A 95 0.13 24.45 0.97
C VAL A 95 -0.70 23.23 0.59
N TYR A 96 -2.04 23.31 0.66
CA TYR A 96 -2.93 22.22 0.29
C TYR A 96 -2.81 21.86 -1.21
N THR A 97 -2.79 22.89 -2.06
CA THR A 97 -2.63 22.72 -3.52
C THR A 97 -1.26 22.15 -3.86
N LEU A 98 -0.20 22.68 -3.25
CA LEU A 98 1.16 22.18 -3.44
C LEU A 98 1.30 20.72 -3.05
N TYR A 99 0.73 20.32 -1.91
CA TYR A 99 0.69 18.92 -1.49
C TYR A 99 -0.02 18.04 -2.53
N GLY A 100 -1.20 18.46 -2.99
CA GLY A 100 -1.94 17.74 -4.03
C GLY A 100 -1.12 17.60 -5.33
N MET A 101 -0.50 18.67 -5.79
CA MET A 101 0.36 18.65 -6.99
C MET A 101 1.54 17.69 -6.84
N ILE A 102 2.20 17.67 -5.70
CA ILE A 102 3.30 16.72 -5.42
C ILE A 102 2.80 15.27 -5.50
N ILE A 103 1.67 14.95 -4.87
CA ILE A 103 1.10 13.59 -4.91
C ILE A 103 0.75 13.19 -6.35
N TYR A 104 0.10 14.06 -7.12
CA TYR A 104 -0.21 13.79 -8.53
C TYR A 104 1.05 13.62 -9.39
N ALA A 105 2.07 14.45 -9.20
CA ALA A 105 3.34 14.33 -9.91
C ALA A 105 4.05 13.00 -9.59
N LEU A 106 4.06 12.57 -8.32
CA LEU A 106 4.60 11.28 -7.91
C LEU A 106 3.83 10.11 -8.50
N MET A 107 2.49 10.18 -8.56
CA MET A 107 1.65 9.18 -9.22
C MET A 107 1.98 9.05 -10.71
N ILE A 108 2.04 10.17 -11.42
CA ILE A 108 2.38 10.18 -12.85
C ILE A 108 3.78 9.62 -13.07
N ALA A 109 4.76 10.06 -12.28
CA ALA A 109 6.13 9.56 -12.35
C ALA A 109 6.20 8.04 -12.10
N ALA A 110 5.45 7.52 -11.13
CA ALA A 110 5.38 6.09 -10.85
C ALA A 110 4.82 5.29 -12.05
N VAL A 111 3.76 5.77 -12.68
CA VAL A 111 3.16 5.13 -13.87
C VAL A 111 4.13 5.17 -15.05
N VAL A 112 4.76 6.32 -15.31
CA VAL A 112 5.76 6.47 -16.39
C VAL A 112 6.93 5.53 -16.16
N LEU A 113 7.48 5.47 -14.95
CA LEU A 113 8.57 4.57 -14.61
C LEU A 113 8.17 3.10 -14.79
N LEU A 114 6.96 2.73 -14.37
CA LEU A 114 6.45 1.37 -14.56
C LEU A 114 6.40 1.00 -16.05
N ILE A 115 5.87 1.88 -16.88
CA ILE A 115 5.78 1.66 -18.34
C ILE A 115 7.18 1.57 -18.97
N CYS A 116 8.09 2.47 -18.62
CA CYS A 116 9.44 2.52 -19.14
C CYS A 116 10.28 1.30 -18.72
N LEU A 117 10.11 0.87 -17.46
CA LEU A 117 10.91 -0.19 -16.87
C LEU A 117 10.29 -1.58 -17.02
N ARG A 118 9.05 -1.72 -17.50
CA ARG A 118 8.32 -3.01 -17.60
C ARG A 118 9.12 -4.11 -18.31
N ARG A 119 9.89 -3.75 -19.34
CA ARG A 119 10.73 -4.70 -20.11
C ARG A 119 12.02 -5.09 -19.37
N LYS A 120 12.40 -4.34 -18.33
CA LYS A 120 13.59 -4.62 -17.49
C LYS A 120 13.23 -5.41 -16.23
N ILE A 121 11.94 -5.63 -15.97
CA ILE A 121 11.47 -6.45 -14.85
C ILE A 121 11.85 -7.91 -15.17
N ARG A 122 12.78 -8.44 -14.37
CA ARG A 122 13.22 -9.85 -14.48
C ARG A 122 12.95 -10.52 -13.13
N LEU A 123 12.32 -11.67 -13.18
CA LEU A 123 12.06 -12.53 -12.03
C LEU A 123 12.91 -13.78 -12.20
N GLY A 124 13.67 -14.12 -11.17
CA GLY A 124 14.51 -15.30 -11.14
C GLY A 124 13.72 -16.57 -10.80
N ASP A 125 14.22 -17.69 -11.28
CA ASP A 125 13.69 -19.00 -10.94
C ASP A 125 14.04 -19.36 -9.48
N GLY A 126 13.21 -20.21 -8.88
CA GLY A 126 13.45 -20.70 -7.52
C GLY A 126 14.47 -21.84 -7.51
N THR A 127 15.10 -22.05 -6.35
CA THR A 127 15.97 -23.21 -6.11
C THR A 127 15.19 -24.52 -6.03
N CYS A 128 13.88 -24.46 -5.85
CA CYS A 128 12.98 -25.60 -5.76
C CYS A 128 11.91 -25.50 -6.84
N VAL A 129 11.98 -26.37 -7.85
CA VAL A 129 10.98 -26.45 -8.91
C VAL A 129 9.78 -27.25 -8.37
N LEU A 130 8.68 -26.56 -8.08
CA LEU A 130 7.42 -27.21 -7.76
C LEU A 130 6.67 -27.50 -9.06
N PRO A 131 6.15 -28.72 -9.26
CA PRO A 131 5.24 -29.02 -10.36
C PRO A 131 4.08 -28.03 -10.38
N ALA A 132 3.66 -27.56 -11.56
CA ALA A 132 2.65 -26.52 -11.71
C ALA A 132 1.35 -26.85 -10.93
N GLY A 133 0.90 -28.09 -10.98
CA GLY A 133 -0.31 -28.55 -10.26
C GLY A 133 -0.20 -28.58 -8.73
N ARG A 134 1.01 -28.51 -8.16
CA ARG A 134 1.22 -28.51 -6.70
C ARG A 134 1.59 -27.16 -6.13
N ARG A 135 1.90 -26.17 -6.94
CA ARG A 135 2.36 -24.84 -6.50
C ARG A 135 1.35 -24.18 -5.57
N PHE A 136 0.12 -24.08 -5.99
CA PHE A 136 -0.95 -23.45 -5.20
C PHE A 136 -1.16 -24.17 -3.86
N ARG A 137 -1.29 -25.50 -3.90
CA ARG A 137 -1.50 -26.30 -2.69
C ARG A 137 -0.34 -26.17 -1.70
N THR A 138 0.89 -26.20 -2.17
CA THR A 138 2.08 -26.14 -1.30
C THR A 138 2.29 -24.73 -0.72
N VAL A 139 2.01 -23.68 -1.50
CA VAL A 139 2.30 -22.30 -1.12
C VAL A 139 1.13 -21.66 -0.36
N VAL A 140 -0.11 -21.92 -0.77
CA VAL A 140 -1.30 -21.25 -0.24
C VAL A 140 -2.12 -22.16 0.67
N LEU A 141 -2.31 -23.43 0.30
CA LEU A 141 -3.15 -24.37 1.07
C LEU A 141 -2.35 -25.19 2.09
N ASN A 142 -1.34 -24.59 2.72
CA ASN A 142 -0.68 -25.23 3.88
C ASN A 142 -1.28 -24.71 5.19
N GLY A 143 -1.17 -25.50 6.26
CA GLY A 143 -1.82 -25.21 7.54
C GLY A 143 -1.50 -23.82 8.09
N GLY A 144 -0.25 -23.36 8.01
CA GLY A 144 0.14 -22.03 8.49
C GLY A 144 -0.48 -20.91 7.68
N MET A 145 -0.49 -21.01 6.35
CA MET A 145 -1.10 -20.00 5.48
C MET A 145 -2.62 -19.99 5.62
N THR A 146 -3.25 -21.16 5.76
CA THR A 146 -4.71 -21.25 5.97
C THR A 146 -5.11 -20.54 7.27
N VAL A 147 -4.40 -20.78 8.37
CA VAL A 147 -4.63 -20.07 9.65
C VAL A 147 -4.41 -18.57 9.50
N ALA A 148 -3.34 -18.13 8.83
CA ALA A 148 -3.07 -16.71 8.60
C ALA A 148 -4.19 -16.05 7.77
N LEU A 149 -4.62 -16.67 6.66
CA LEU A 149 -5.70 -16.16 5.82
C LEU A 149 -7.05 -16.09 6.55
N LEU A 150 -7.37 -17.08 7.38
CA LEU A 150 -8.56 -17.06 8.23
C LEU A 150 -8.48 -15.93 9.27
N ALA A 151 -7.33 -15.71 9.91
CA ALA A 151 -7.13 -14.61 10.84
C ALA A 151 -7.33 -13.25 10.15
N PHE A 152 -6.75 -13.05 8.96
CA PHE A 152 -6.95 -11.82 8.18
C PHE A 152 -8.41 -11.63 7.77
N LEU A 153 -9.10 -12.69 7.35
CA LEU A 153 -10.51 -12.62 7.03
C LEU A 153 -11.35 -12.19 8.23
N LEU A 154 -11.08 -12.74 9.41
CA LEU A 154 -11.75 -12.33 10.65
C LEU A 154 -11.50 -10.86 10.98
N VAL A 155 -10.27 -10.35 10.83
CA VAL A 155 -9.96 -8.93 11.02
C VAL A 155 -10.72 -8.06 10.02
N LEU A 156 -10.75 -8.43 8.75
CA LEU A 156 -11.49 -7.68 7.73
C LEU A 156 -13.01 -7.68 7.99
N LEU A 157 -13.58 -8.82 8.37
CA LEU A 157 -14.99 -8.93 8.72
C LEU A 157 -15.32 -8.13 9.97
N SER A 158 -14.46 -8.16 10.99
CA SER A 158 -14.66 -7.34 12.20
C SER A 158 -14.65 -5.85 11.90
N ALA A 159 -13.76 -5.40 11.01
CA ALA A 159 -13.71 -4.00 10.58
C ALA A 159 -14.96 -3.56 9.76
N LEU A 160 -15.65 -4.51 9.13
CA LEU A 160 -16.89 -4.27 8.39
C LEU A 160 -18.12 -4.22 9.31
N ILE A 161 -18.14 -5.06 10.35
CA ILE A 161 -19.31 -5.26 11.23
C ILE A 161 -19.25 -4.31 12.43
N LEU A 162 -18.05 -4.04 12.95
CA LEU A 162 -17.86 -3.17 14.12
C LEU A 162 -17.57 -1.75 13.63
N PRO A 163 -18.44 -0.77 13.95
CA PRO A 163 -18.13 0.63 13.65
C PRO A 163 -16.85 1.03 14.40
N PRO A 164 -16.03 1.92 13.81
CA PRO A 164 -14.79 2.37 14.44
C PRO A 164 -15.10 2.93 15.82
N LEU A 165 -14.42 2.41 16.86
CA LEU A 165 -14.57 2.81 18.27
C LEU A 165 -14.35 4.32 18.52
N ALA A 166 -13.86 5.06 17.52
CA ALA A 166 -13.65 6.52 17.56
C ALA A 166 -14.91 7.34 17.23
N ALA A 167 -16.07 6.71 17.01
CA ALA A 167 -17.35 7.41 16.75
C ALA A 167 -18.29 7.46 17.98
N ARG A 168 -17.77 7.18 19.19
CA ARG A 168 -18.49 7.36 20.47
C ARG A 168 -17.93 8.50 21.27
#